data_b12b725eb42f7a4991388482fcf72688
#
_entry.id   b12b725eb42f7a4991388482fcf72688
#
_cell.length_a   1.000
_cell.length_b   1.000
_cell.length_c   1.000
_cell.angle_alpha   90.00
_cell.angle_beta   90.00
_cell.angle_gamma   90.00
#
_symmetry.space_group_name_H-M   'P 1'
#
loop_
_entity.id
_entity.type
_entity.pdbx_description
1 polymer ?
#
loop_
_entity_poly.entity_id
_entity_poly.type
_entity_poly.pdbx_seq_one_letter_code
_entity_poly.pdbx_strand_id
1 'polypeptide(L)'
;MNYNLSPGLMPPAPPFTEKQGQYLAFIYAYTQVLGRAPAETDFQRYFQVTAPTVHQMVLTLERLGLISRQPGVARSIRLLVEPEALPILRSPHIQSVKSPAQRY
;
A
#
# COMPACT_ATOMS: atom_id res chain seq x y z
N MET A 1 -32.61 5.37 -14.40
CA MET A 1 -31.92 5.49 -14.25
C MET A 1 -31.44 5.25 -14.41
N ASN A 2 -31.13 5.24 -14.47
CA ASN A 2 -30.50 5.28 -14.36
C ASN A 2 -29.92 5.47 -14.25
N TYR A 3 -29.97 5.53 -14.20
CA TYR A 3 -29.14 5.71 -14.08
C TYR A 3 -28.44 5.48 -14.44
N ASN A 4 -28.49 5.35 -14.66
CA ASN A 4 -27.68 5.20 -14.95
C ASN A 4 -26.85 4.82 -15.03
N LEU A 5 -27.16 4.22 -14.96
CA LEU A 5 -26.10 4.07 -15.19
C LEU A 5 -25.33 4.99 -15.95
N SER A 6 -25.44 6.04 -15.81
CA SER A 6 -24.65 7.01 -16.41
C SER A 6 -23.23 6.88 -15.90
N PRO A 7 -22.21 7.19 -16.69
CA PRO A 7 -20.84 7.08 -16.21
C PRO A 7 -20.60 7.87 -14.95
N GLY A 8 -21.31 8.93 -14.73
CA GLY A 8 -21.12 9.69 -13.54
C GLY A 8 -21.53 8.99 -12.28
N LEU A 9 -22.24 7.86 -12.40
CA LEU A 9 -22.62 7.11 -11.24
C LEU A 9 -21.62 6.04 -10.89
N MET A 10 -20.59 5.84 -11.70
CA MET A 10 -19.61 4.83 -11.42
C MET A 10 -18.41 5.47 -10.76
N PRO A 11 -17.88 4.87 -9.70
CA PRO A 11 -16.67 5.44 -9.11
C PRO A 11 -15.53 5.36 -10.09
N PRO A 12 -14.68 6.36 -10.12
CA PRO A 12 -13.51 6.28 -10.98
C PRO A 12 -12.56 5.19 -10.49
N ALA A 13 -11.77 4.67 -11.39
CA ALA A 13 -10.75 3.72 -11.02
C ALA A 13 -9.79 4.37 -10.03
N PRO A 14 -9.24 3.63 -9.09
CA PRO A 14 -8.26 4.22 -8.18
C PRO A 14 -7.05 4.69 -8.97
N PRO A 15 -6.36 5.71 -8.49
CA PRO A 15 -5.18 6.22 -9.18
C PRO A 15 -3.94 5.35 -8.98
N PHE A 16 -4.11 4.11 -8.57
CA PHE A 16 -3.00 3.21 -8.33
C PHE A 16 -3.44 1.78 -8.60
N THR A 17 -2.46 0.93 -8.87
CA THR A 17 -2.72 -0.49 -9.10
C THR A 17 -2.98 -1.18 -7.77
N GLU A 18 -3.41 -2.43 -7.84
CA GLU A 18 -3.67 -3.20 -6.63
C GLU A 18 -2.39 -3.34 -5.80
N LYS A 19 -1.27 -3.64 -6.43
CA LYS A 19 -0.02 -3.78 -5.70
C LYS A 19 0.40 -2.46 -5.08
N GLN A 20 0.27 -1.38 -5.82
CA GLN A 20 0.57 -0.06 -5.29
C GLN A 20 -0.34 0.25 -4.11
N GLY A 21 -1.60 -0.10 -4.23
CA GLY A 21 -2.55 0.11 -3.13
C GLY A 21 -2.14 -0.65 -1.87
N GLN A 22 -1.61 -1.87 -2.01
CA GLN A 22 -1.15 -2.63 -0.86
C GLN A 22 0.04 -1.95 -0.17
N TYR A 23 0.96 -1.38 -0.94
CA TYR A 23 2.06 -0.64 -0.36
C TYR A 23 1.55 0.59 0.39
N LEU A 24 0.60 1.30 -0.20
CA LEU A 24 0.04 2.48 0.46
C LEU A 24 -0.70 2.09 1.74
N ALA A 25 -1.46 1.01 1.70
CA ALA A 25 -2.17 0.53 2.88
C ALA A 25 -1.18 0.09 3.97
N PHE A 26 -0.04 -0.46 3.58
CA PHE A 26 0.99 -0.83 4.56
C PHE A 26 1.55 0.42 5.24
N ILE A 27 1.80 1.48 4.48
CA ILE A 27 2.29 2.71 5.06
C ILE A 27 1.30 3.23 6.10
N TYR A 28 0.01 3.22 5.76
CA TYR A 28 -1.00 3.71 6.65
C TYR A 28 -1.08 2.87 7.93
N ALA A 29 -1.16 1.55 7.77
CA ALA A 29 -1.28 0.66 8.92
C ALA A 29 -0.05 0.73 9.83
N TYR A 30 1.14 0.76 9.23
CA TYR A 30 2.37 0.84 9.98
C TYR A 30 2.40 2.12 10.81
N THR A 31 2.06 3.23 10.18
CA THR A 31 2.08 4.51 10.85
C THR A 31 1.05 4.55 11.99
N GLN A 32 -0.13 3.99 11.76
CA GLN A 32 -1.16 3.98 12.78
C GLN A 32 -0.75 3.15 13.99
N VAL A 33 -0.10 2.03 13.75
CA VAL A 33 0.25 1.13 14.85
C VAL A 33 1.52 1.56 15.57
N LEU A 34 2.52 2.01 14.82
CA LEU A 34 3.83 2.28 15.39
C LEU A 34 4.14 3.76 15.57
N GLY A 35 3.29 4.64 15.07
CA GLY A 35 3.48 6.06 15.28
C GLY A 35 4.58 6.69 14.45
N ARG A 36 5.08 5.98 13.46
CA ARG A 36 6.13 6.50 12.59
C ARG A 36 6.04 5.80 11.26
N ALA A 37 6.60 6.40 10.23
CA ALA A 37 6.55 5.82 8.90
C ALA A 37 7.45 4.61 8.80
N PRO A 38 7.13 3.66 7.90
CA PRO A 38 8.01 2.51 7.69
C PRO A 38 9.26 2.91 6.94
N ALA A 39 10.35 2.19 7.19
CA ALA A 39 11.55 2.26 6.37
C ALA A 39 11.40 1.25 5.23
N GLU A 40 12.27 1.37 4.23
CA GLU A 40 12.19 0.43 3.10
C GLU A 40 12.40 -1.01 3.53
N THR A 41 13.21 -1.24 4.55
CA THR A 41 13.40 -2.60 5.06
C THR A 41 12.13 -3.18 5.66
N ASP A 42 11.26 -2.35 6.18
CA ASP A 42 9.99 -2.84 6.72
C ASP A 42 9.10 -3.38 5.60
N PHE A 43 9.11 -2.74 4.44
CA PHE A 43 8.38 -3.26 3.29
C PHE A 43 8.97 -4.58 2.84
N GLN A 44 10.32 -4.69 2.82
CA GLN A 44 10.95 -5.93 2.40
C GLN A 44 10.50 -7.08 3.27
N ARG A 45 10.43 -6.82 4.57
CA ARG A 45 10.06 -7.86 5.51
C ARG A 45 8.60 -8.24 5.37
N TYR A 46 7.75 -7.26 5.26
CA TYR A 46 6.31 -7.53 5.19
C TYR A 46 5.93 -8.21 3.88
N PHE A 47 6.40 -7.68 2.75
CA PHE A 47 6.01 -8.19 1.44
C PHE A 47 6.92 -9.31 0.94
N GLN A 48 8.00 -9.60 1.64
CA GLN A 48 8.94 -10.66 1.25
C GLN A 48 9.49 -10.41 -0.14
N VAL A 49 10.01 -9.22 -0.33
CA VAL A 49 10.57 -8.81 -1.61
C VAL A 49 11.95 -8.23 -1.38
N THR A 50 12.70 -8.02 -2.47
CA THR A 50 14.07 -7.56 -2.38
C THR A 50 14.12 -6.04 -2.22
N ALA A 51 15.26 -5.55 -1.78
CA ALA A 51 15.45 -4.11 -1.62
C ALA A 51 15.24 -3.35 -2.91
N PRO A 52 15.79 -3.79 -4.06
CA PRO A 52 15.54 -3.04 -5.28
C PRO A 52 14.07 -3.00 -5.66
N THR A 53 13.32 -4.06 -5.38
CA THR A 53 11.90 -4.09 -5.68
C THR A 53 11.18 -3.01 -4.87
N VAL A 54 11.46 -2.92 -3.58
CA VAL A 54 10.84 -1.91 -2.74
C VAL A 54 11.24 -0.52 -3.21
N HIS A 55 12.52 -0.32 -3.46
CA HIS A 55 12.99 1.01 -3.84
C HIS A 55 12.32 1.49 -5.13
N GLN A 56 12.20 0.61 -6.13
CA GLN A 56 11.53 0.98 -7.35
C GLN A 56 10.06 1.33 -7.12
N MET A 57 9.39 0.58 -6.25
CA MET A 57 8.00 0.89 -5.95
C MET A 57 7.89 2.24 -5.25
N VAL A 58 8.77 2.51 -4.29
CA VAL A 58 8.75 3.77 -3.57
C VAL A 58 8.95 4.95 -4.54
N LEU A 59 9.91 4.82 -5.46
CA LEU A 59 10.13 5.87 -6.45
C LEU A 59 8.92 6.05 -7.35
N THR A 60 8.27 4.96 -7.70
CA THR A 60 7.09 5.02 -8.55
C THR A 60 5.94 5.72 -7.82
N LEU A 61 5.71 5.37 -6.57
CA LEU A 61 4.65 5.99 -5.79
C LEU A 61 4.90 7.49 -5.61
N GLU A 62 6.15 7.86 -5.41
CA GLU A 62 6.50 9.26 -5.28
C GLU A 62 6.26 10.00 -6.61
N ARG A 63 6.68 9.41 -7.71
CA ARG A 63 6.52 10.02 -9.03
C ARG A 63 5.04 10.21 -9.36
N LEU A 64 4.20 9.29 -8.93
CA LEU A 64 2.77 9.39 -9.17
C LEU A 64 2.06 10.34 -8.20
N GLY A 65 2.78 10.92 -7.27
CA GLY A 65 2.17 11.86 -6.34
C GLY A 65 1.37 11.21 -5.23
N LEU A 66 1.59 9.92 -4.99
CA LEU A 66 0.83 9.20 -3.97
C LEU A 66 1.49 9.22 -2.61
N ILE A 67 2.79 9.48 -2.59
CA ILE A 67 3.54 9.67 -1.35
C ILE A 67 4.55 10.80 -1.56
N SER A 68 5.04 11.33 -0.47
CA SER A 68 6.22 12.20 -0.48
C SER A 68 7.26 11.59 0.43
N ARG A 69 8.50 11.97 0.24
CA ARG A 69 9.58 11.52 1.12
C ARG A 69 10.75 12.47 0.96
N GLN A 70 11.65 12.43 1.92
CA GLN A 70 12.89 13.21 1.84
C GLN A 70 14.01 12.26 1.43
N PRO A 71 14.63 12.48 0.28
CA PRO A 71 15.70 11.59 -0.16
C PRO A 71 16.82 11.53 0.88
N GLY A 72 17.30 10.33 1.13
CA GLY A 72 18.38 10.13 2.08
C GLY A 72 17.96 10.17 3.54
N VAL A 73 16.69 10.42 3.83
CA VAL A 73 16.21 10.45 5.20
C VAL A 73 15.31 9.25 5.43
N ALA A 74 15.71 8.38 6.34
CA ALA A 74 14.92 7.20 6.63
C ALA A 74 13.60 7.58 7.27
N ARG A 75 12.58 6.76 7.03
CA ARG A 75 11.26 6.91 7.66
C ARG A 75 10.62 8.26 7.38
N SER A 76 10.90 8.81 6.20
CA SER A 76 10.34 10.11 5.83
C SER A 76 9.15 10.00 4.89
N ILE A 77 8.67 8.79 4.62
CA ILE A 77 7.55 8.59 3.71
C ILE A 77 6.26 9.10 4.34
N ARG A 78 5.50 9.85 3.56
CA ARG A 78 4.19 10.36 3.98
C ARG A 78 3.18 10.07 2.90
N LEU A 79 1.99 9.62 3.32
CA LEU A 79 0.91 9.39 2.38
C LEU A 79 0.33 10.71 1.91
N LEU A 80 0.02 10.76 0.62
CA LEU A 80 -0.66 11.91 0.03
C LEU A 80 -2.07 11.55 -0.43
N VAL A 81 -2.54 10.33 -0.14
CA VAL A 81 -3.89 9.91 -0.48
C VAL A 81 -4.72 9.81 0.79
N GLU A 82 -6.02 9.94 0.65
CA GLU A 82 -6.93 9.84 1.78
C GLU A 82 -7.03 8.41 2.26
N PRO A 83 -7.08 8.19 3.57
CA PRO A 83 -7.20 6.81 4.06
C PRO A 83 -8.41 6.08 3.50
N GLU A 84 -9.50 6.79 3.22
CA GLU A 84 -10.69 6.15 2.69
C GLU A 84 -10.49 5.58 1.30
N ALA A 85 -9.47 6.03 0.59
CA ALA A 85 -9.19 5.52 -0.75
C ALA A 85 -8.35 4.26 -0.72
N LEU A 86 -7.85 3.86 0.43
CA LEU A 86 -6.91 2.76 0.52
C LEU A 86 -7.64 1.43 0.59
N PRO A 87 -7.08 0.40 -0.03
CA PRO A 87 -7.64 -0.93 0.12
C PRO A 87 -7.32 -1.50 1.50
N ILE A 88 -7.95 -2.61 1.82
CA ILE A 88 -7.62 -3.34 3.02
C ILE A 88 -6.27 -4.01 2.80
N LEU A 89 -5.37 -3.83 3.77
CA LEU A 89 -4.07 -4.45 3.68
C LEU A 89 -4.20 -5.95 3.89
N ARG A 90 -3.60 -6.73 3.00
CA ARG A 90 -3.61 -8.18 3.13
C ARG A 90 -2.20 -8.64 3.38
N SER A 91 -2.06 -9.61 4.26
CA SER A 91 -0.76 -10.21 4.48
C SER A 91 -0.44 -11.13 3.32
N PRO A 92 0.69 -10.96 2.68
CA PRO A 92 1.03 -11.84 1.55
C PRO A 92 1.23 -13.28 1.97
N HIS A 93 1.37 -13.54 3.28
CA HIS A 93 1.58 -14.88 3.73
C HIS A 93 0.33 -15.64 4.02
N ILE A 94 -0.79 -14.94 4.20
CA ILE A 94 -1.99 -15.60 4.63
C ILE A 94 -2.52 -16.56 3.63
N GLN A 95 -2.30 -16.32 2.36
CA GLN A 95 -2.83 -17.17 1.39
C GLN A 95 -2.30 -18.52 1.46
N SER A 96 -1.10 -18.71 1.88
CA SER A 96 -0.53 -20.01 1.90
C SER A 96 -0.91 -20.77 3.12
N VAL A 97 -1.70 -20.18 4.01
CA VAL A 97 -1.99 -20.78 5.19
C VAL A 97 -3.21 -21.49 5.19
N LYS A 98 -3.77 -21.84 4.22
CA LYS A 98 -4.94 -22.46 4.30
C LYS A 98 -4.76 -23.64 4.99
N SER A 99 -4.09 -23.98 5.30
CA SER A 99 -4.07 -25.03 5.95
C SER A 99 -3.77 -25.11 7.13
N PRO A 100 -3.57 -25.17 7.60
CA PRO A 100 -3.27 -25.43 8.73
C PRO A 100 -3.75 -25.24 9.65
N ALA A 101 -4.15 -24.82 9.25
CA ALA A 101 -4.51 -24.56 10.09
C ALA A 101 -4.52 -25.40 10.90
N GLN A 102 -4.40 -25.62 10.48
CA GLN A 102 -4.45 -26.23 10.98
C GLN A 102 -3.91 -26.62 11.82
N ARG A 103 -3.53 -26.63 11.89
CA ARG A 103 -2.99 -26.93 12.67
C ARG A 103 -2.94 -26.77 13.73
N TYR A 104 -3.11 -26.59 13.94
CA TYR A 104 -3.02 -26.54 15.10
C TYR A 104 -3.54 -26.90 15.56
#